data_b87bc317ace56c0c7761316db8d5d20e
#
_entry.id   b87bc317ace56c0c7761316db8d5d20e
#
_cell.length_a   1.000
_cell.length_b   1.000
_cell.length_c   1.000
_cell.angle_alpha   90.00
_cell.angle_beta   90.00
_cell.angle_gamma   90.00
#
_symmetry.space_group_name_H-M   'P 1'
#
loop_
_entity.id
_entity.type
_entity.pdbx_description
1 polymer ?
#
loop_
_entity_poly.entity_id
_entity_poly.type
_entity_poly.pdbx_seq_one_letter_code
_entity_poly.pdbx_strand_id
1 'polypeptide(L)'
;MTAVAPREDAGSPVATARPAPQGGKSLKGFHAWDMLTTTDHKKLGIMYIVMSFCFFFAGGLMALLIRLELFHPGMQYLSNEQFNQLFTMHGTVMLLLYGTPVVWGFANFIMPLQIGAPDVAFPRLNAFGFWITTFGGIVMLSGFLTPGGAGDFGWTMYMPLADAIHSPGVGTNLWIVGVGLTGVGTIASAVNMITTILCLRAPGMTMFRMSIFTWNVLVTSLLALLIFPMLTAAALGVLYDRLFGGHIYDPANGGGILWQHLFWFFGHPEVYVLALPFFGIVSEIFPVFSRKPMFGYVGLVFATLSIAALSLAVWAHHMFVTGAVLLPFFSFMTFLIAVPTGLKFFNWLGTMWKGRITFET
;
A
#
# COMPACT_ATOMS: atom_id res chain seq x y z
N MET A 1 -61.97 34.51 -6.46
CA MET A 1 -61.35 34.20 -7.77
C MET A 1 -60.19 35.18 -7.95
N THR A 2 -58.98 34.77 -7.62
CA THR A 2 -57.74 35.53 -7.85
C THR A 2 -56.79 34.59 -8.58
N ALA A 3 -56.56 34.92 -9.85
CA ALA A 3 -55.69 34.18 -10.74
C ALA A 3 -54.22 34.31 -10.29
N VAL A 4 -53.52 33.18 -10.08
CA VAL A 4 -52.10 33.12 -9.83
C VAL A 4 -51.42 33.05 -11.20
N ALA A 5 -50.53 34.03 -11.47
CA ALA A 5 -49.70 34.07 -12.67
C ALA A 5 -48.62 32.95 -12.62
N PRO A 6 -48.22 32.38 -13.77
CA PRO A 6 -47.17 31.37 -13.81
C PRO A 6 -45.81 32.01 -13.50
N ARG A 7 -45.02 31.37 -12.63
CA ARG A 7 -43.61 31.69 -12.43
C ARG A 7 -42.81 31.27 -13.68
N GLU A 8 -42.14 32.22 -14.28
CA GLU A 8 -41.09 31.96 -15.25
C GLU A 8 -39.92 31.23 -14.54
N ASP A 9 -39.64 30.01 -14.97
CA ASP A 9 -38.45 29.26 -14.56
C ASP A 9 -37.22 29.99 -15.11
N ALA A 10 -36.48 30.65 -14.23
CA ALA A 10 -35.17 31.16 -14.52
C ALA A 10 -34.25 29.94 -14.80
N GLY A 11 -33.98 29.69 -16.08
CA GLY A 11 -33.09 28.62 -16.55
C GLY A 11 -31.72 28.70 -15.87
N SER A 12 -31.42 27.72 -15.05
CA SER A 12 -30.06 27.51 -14.56
C SER A 12 -29.11 27.39 -15.75
N PRO A 13 -27.94 28.05 -15.77
CA PRO A 13 -27.01 27.93 -16.86
C PRO A 13 -26.58 26.45 -16.94
N VAL A 14 -26.92 25.79 -18.04
CA VAL A 14 -26.41 24.48 -18.41
C VAL A 14 -24.89 24.62 -18.47
N ALA A 15 -24.20 24.01 -17.51
CA ALA A 15 -22.75 23.94 -17.52
C ALA A 15 -22.36 23.28 -18.86
N THR A 16 -21.82 24.06 -19.78
CA THR A 16 -21.31 23.57 -21.04
C THR A 16 -20.23 22.55 -20.72
N ALA A 17 -20.49 21.30 -21.02
CA ALA A 17 -19.51 20.21 -20.91
C ALA A 17 -18.25 20.66 -21.64
N ARG A 18 -17.11 20.71 -20.93
CA ARG A 18 -15.83 20.94 -21.57
C ARG A 18 -15.69 19.91 -22.70
N PRO A 19 -15.28 20.33 -23.89
CA PRO A 19 -15.07 19.39 -24.98
C PRO A 19 -14.08 18.32 -24.52
N ALA A 20 -14.42 17.06 -24.73
CA ALA A 20 -13.53 15.94 -24.45
C ALA A 20 -12.18 16.21 -25.14
N PRO A 21 -11.05 15.89 -24.50
CA PRO A 21 -9.74 16.04 -25.12
C PRO A 21 -9.74 15.26 -26.42
N GLN A 22 -9.69 15.96 -27.55
CA GLN A 22 -9.55 15.36 -28.87
C GLN A 22 -8.18 14.70 -28.95
N GLY A 23 -8.15 13.41 -29.24
CA GLY A 23 -6.94 12.70 -29.58
C GLY A 23 -6.59 11.59 -28.58
N GLY A 24 -7.29 10.47 -28.69
CA GLY A 24 -6.70 9.19 -28.36
C GLY A 24 -5.44 9.02 -29.22
N LYS A 25 -4.27 9.41 -28.69
CA LYS A 25 -2.99 9.10 -29.33
C LYS A 25 -2.92 7.57 -29.43
N SER A 26 -3.00 7.07 -30.66
CA SER A 26 -2.74 5.68 -31.01
C SER A 26 -1.52 5.18 -30.24
N LEU A 27 -1.57 3.94 -29.72
CA LEU A 27 -0.42 3.23 -29.14
C LEU A 27 0.74 3.00 -30.14
N LYS A 28 0.70 3.60 -31.31
CA LYS A 28 1.76 3.57 -32.32
C LYS A 28 2.89 4.51 -31.91
N GLY A 29 3.94 3.93 -31.31
CA GLY A 29 5.19 4.57 -30.95
C GLY A 29 5.38 4.59 -29.43
N PHE A 30 5.89 3.48 -28.87
CA PHE A 30 6.37 3.43 -27.50
C PHE A 30 7.69 4.22 -27.42
N HIS A 31 7.59 5.54 -27.27
CA HIS A 31 8.78 6.35 -27.02
C HIS A 31 9.07 6.33 -25.54
N ALA A 32 10.26 5.88 -25.14
CA ALA A 32 10.70 5.84 -23.73
C ALA A 32 10.48 7.19 -23.04
N TRP A 33 10.70 8.31 -23.75
CA TRP A 33 10.47 9.66 -23.23
C TRP A 33 9.01 9.91 -22.83
N ASP A 34 8.05 9.40 -23.62
CA ASP A 34 6.61 9.54 -23.33
C ASP A 34 6.19 8.77 -22.07
N MET A 35 6.90 7.70 -21.72
CA MET A 35 6.69 6.98 -20.45
C MET A 35 7.32 7.72 -19.28
N LEU A 36 8.54 8.22 -19.44
CA LEU A 36 9.27 8.93 -18.36
C LEU A 36 8.55 10.21 -17.92
N THR A 37 7.84 10.88 -18.84
CA THR A 37 7.19 12.17 -18.57
C THR A 37 5.66 12.08 -18.49
N THR A 38 5.10 10.88 -18.54
CA THR A 38 3.66 10.67 -18.54
C THR A 38 2.99 11.08 -17.24
N THR A 39 1.77 11.62 -17.36
CA THR A 39 0.86 11.84 -16.23
C THR A 39 -0.43 11.03 -16.39
N ASP A 40 -0.57 10.23 -17.46
CA ASP A 40 -1.73 9.36 -17.71
C ASP A 40 -1.78 8.24 -16.68
N HIS A 41 -2.91 8.11 -15.98
CA HIS A 41 -3.08 7.15 -14.90
C HIS A 41 -2.93 5.68 -15.34
N LYS A 42 -3.27 5.34 -16.59
CA LYS A 42 -3.16 3.97 -17.11
C LYS A 42 -1.69 3.61 -17.35
N LYS A 43 -0.93 4.54 -17.96
CA LYS A 43 0.50 4.34 -18.17
C LYS A 43 1.23 4.25 -16.84
N LEU A 44 0.95 5.15 -15.89
CA LEU A 44 1.52 5.11 -14.55
C LEU A 44 1.13 3.82 -13.82
N GLY A 45 -0.11 3.34 -13.95
CA GLY A 45 -0.53 2.06 -13.39
C GLY A 45 0.31 0.89 -13.91
N ILE A 46 0.54 0.83 -15.23
CA ILE A 46 1.42 -0.18 -15.84
C ILE A 46 2.86 -0.03 -15.33
N MET A 47 3.38 1.21 -15.25
CA MET A 47 4.73 1.47 -14.75
C MET A 47 4.89 1.00 -13.31
N TYR A 48 3.92 1.25 -12.43
CA TYR A 48 3.91 0.72 -11.05
C TYR A 48 3.98 -0.81 -11.03
N ILE A 49 3.16 -1.49 -11.85
CA ILE A 49 3.14 -2.96 -11.93
C ILE A 49 4.49 -3.48 -12.42
N VAL A 50 5.03 -2.94 -13.51
CA VAL A 50 6.34 -3.37 -14.05
C VAL A 50 7.46 -3.14 -13.04
N MET A 51 7.53 -1.95 -12.44
CA MET A 51 8.51 -1.62 -11.41
C MET A 51 8.40 -2.59 -10.23
N SER A 52 7.18 -2.86 -9.74
CA SER A 52 6.94 -3.80 -8.64
C SER A 52 7.46 -5.19 -8.97
N PHE A 53 7.23 -5.68 -10.19
CA PHE A 53 7.78 -6.99 -10.62
C PHE A 53 9.29 -6.99 -10.76
N CYS A 54 9.92 -5.88 -11.15
CA CYS A 54 11.38 -5.76 -11.11
C CYS A 54 11.91 -5.92 -9.68
N PHE A 55 11.28 -5.28 -8.70
CA PHE A 55 11.64 -5.45 -7.30
C PHE A 55 11.28 -6.86 -6.77
N PHE A 56 10.18 -7.46 -7.23
CA PHE A 56 9.85 -8.85 -6.92
C PHE A 56 10.95 -9.81 -7.34
N PHE A 57 11.49 -9.68 -8.54
CA PHE A 57 12.60 -10.51 -9.00
C PHE A 57 13.88 -10.26 -8.19
N ALA A 58 14.18 -9.00 -7.86
CA ALA A 58 15.33 -8.69 -7.00
C ALA A 58 15.18 -9.31 -5.60
N GLY A 59 14.00 -9.13 -4.96
CA GLY A 59 13.69 -9.75 -3.67
C GLY A 59 13.64 -11.27 -3.74
N GLY A 60 13.12 -11.83 -4.83
CA GLY A 60 13.10 -13.27 -5.10
C GLY A 60 14.50 -13.88 -5.20
N LEU A 61 15.41 -13.19 -5.88
CA LEU A 61 16.82 -13.62 -5.93
C LEU A 61 17.46 -13.64 -4.54
N MET A 62 17.19 -12.62 -3.71
CA MET A 62 17.65 -12.60 -2.31
C MET A 62 17.10 -13.82 -1.53
N ALA A 63 15.81 -14.15 -1.72
CA ALA A 63 15.20 -15.32 -1.10
C ALA A 63 15.87 -16.63 -1.53
N LEU A 64 16.19 -16.77 -2.81
CA LEU A 64 16.89 -17.95 -3.33
C LEU A 64 18.29 -18.10 -2.70
N LEU A 65 19.05 -17.00 -2.53
CA LEU A 65 20.34 -17.01 -1.86
C LEU A 65 20.23 -17.40 -0.39
N ILE A 66 19.21 -16.86 0.33
CA ILE A 66 18.90 -17.25 1.72
C ILE A 66 18.60 -18.75 1.80
N ARG A 67 17.79 -19.28 0.88
CA ARG A 67 17.44 -20.72 0.87
C ARG A 67 18.61 -21.60 0.48
N LEU A 68 19.47 -21.14 -0.40
CA LEU A 68 20.71 -21.85 -0.77
C LEU A 68 21.65 -21.97 0.42
N GLU A 69 21.83 -20.88 1.20
CA GLU A 69 22.63 -20.90 2.43
C GLU A 69 22.09 -21.90 3.47
N LEU A 70 20.77 -21.97 3.60
CA LEU A 70 20.09 -22.85 4.57
C LEU A 70 19.88 -24.29 4.06
N PHE A 71 20.49 -24.66 2.94
CA PHE A 71 20.36 -26.03 2.39
C PHE A 71 21.09 -27.07 3.26
N HIS A 72 22.19 -26.66 3.90
CA HIS A 72 22.94 -27.46 4.86
C HIS A 72 23.18 -26.69 6.16
N PRO A 73 23.39 -27.34 7.30
CA PRO A 73 23.79 -26.69 8.55
C PRO A 73 25.16 -25.99 8.42
N GLY A 74 25.32 -24.86 9.11
CA GLY A 74 26.56 -24.06 9.11
C GLY A 74 26.58 -23.04 7.94
N MET A 75 27.65 -22.26 7.86
CA MET A 75 27.87 -21.30 6.79
C MET A 75 28.38 -22.01 5.53
N GLN A 76 27.73 -21.74 4.39
CA GLN A 76 28.06 -22.37 3.10
C GLN A 76 28.64 -21.33 2.12
N TYR A 77 27.92 -20.28 1.83
CA TYR A 77 28.23 -19.31 0.77
C TYR A 77 28.24 -17.86 1.28
N LEU A 78 27.55 -17.60 2.40
CA LEU A 78 27.34 -16.26 2.94
C LEU A 78 27.99 -16.13 4.32
N SER A 79 28.53 -14.95 4.63
CA SER A 79 28.83 -14.60 6.03
C SER A 79 27.53 -14.31 6.79
N ASN A 80 27.58 -14.28 8.12
CA ASN A 80 26.41 -13.91 8.94
C ASN A 80 25.87 -12.52 8.59
N GLU A 81 26.76 -11.56 8.35
CA GLU A 81 26.42 -10.21 7.96
C GLU A 81 25.72 -10.17 6.59
N GLN A 82 26.26 -10.90 5.61
CA GLN A 82 25.65 -11.00 4.28
C GLN A 82 24.27 -11.66 4.35
N PHE A 83 24.12 -12.72 5.15
CA PHE A 83 22.83 -13.37 5.36
C PHE A 83 21.82 -12.39 5.98
N ASN A 84 22.21 -11.65 7.02
CA ASN A 84 21.36 -10.65 7.67
C ASN A 84 20.98 -9.49 6.74
N GLN A 85 21.90 -9.04 5.87
CA GLN A 85 21.61 -8.05 4.84
C GLN A 85 20.57 -8.56 3.85
N LEU A 86 20.74 -9.78 3.34
CA LEU A 86 19.79 -10.39 2.40
C LEU A 86 18.43 -10.60 3.05
N PHE A 87 18.38 -11.09 4.28
CA PHE A 87 17.16 -11.26 5.05
C PHE A 87 16.43 -9.93 5.28
N THR A 88 17.14 -8.88 5.69
CA THR A 88 16.62 -7.54 5.90
C THR A 88 16.05 -6.97 4.61
N MET A 89 16.83 -7.02 3.54
CA MET A 89 16.47 -6.42 2.25
C MET A 89 15.38 -7.22 1.54
N HIS A 90 15.39 -8.55 1.62
CA HIS A 90 14.31 -9.37 1.08
C HIS A 90 12.95 -8.98 1.70
N GLY A 91 12.85 -8.95 3.04
CA GLY A 91 11.61 -8.57 3.71
C GLY A 91 11.14 -7.17 3.35
N THR A 92 12.05 -6.20 3.34
CA THR A 92 11.77 -4.81 2.97
C THR A 92 11.28 -4.69 1.52
N VAL A 93 12.02 -5.29 0.58
CA VAL A 93 11.71 -5.22 -0.87
C VAL A 93 10.37 -5.87 -1.16
N MET A 94 10.09 -7.04 -0.59
CA MET A 94 8.83 -7.75 -0.87
C MET A 94 7.61 -7.03 -0.31
N LEU A 95 7.69 -6.38 0.84
CA LEU A 95 6.58 -5.67 1.44
C LEU A 95 6.41 -4.27 0.86
N LEU A 96 7.48 -3.45 0.88
CA LEU A 96 7.40 -2.02 0.58
C LEU A 96 7.66 -1.66 -0.89
N LEU A 97 8.38 -2.50 -1.65
CA LEU A 97 8.74 -2.20 -3.05
C LEU A 97 8.02 -3.08 -4.08
N TYR A 98 7.49 -4.25 -3.65
CA TYR A 98 6.63 -5.08 -4.47
C TYR A 98 5.17 -4.99 -4.05
N GLY A 99 4.85 -5.42 -2.82
CA GLY A 99 3.47 -5.58 -2.36
C GLY A 99 2.67 -4.27 -2.38
N THR A 100 3.20 -3.22 -1.76
CA THR A 100 2.53 -1.92 -1.70
C THR A 100 2.43 -1.21 -3.06
N PRO A 101 3.49 -1.09 -3.87
CA PRO A 101 3.38 -0.41 -5.17
C PRO A 101 2.55 -1.16 -6.20
N VAL A 102 2.49 -2.49 -6.19
CA VAL A 102 1.62 -3.24 -7.13
C VAL A 102 0.15 -2.93 -6.89
N VAL A 103 -0.25 -2.73 -5.63
CA VAL A 103 -1.61 -2.27 -5.27
C VAL A 103 -1.92 -0.91 -5.89
N TRP A 104 -0.99 0.05 -5.80
CA TRP A 104 -1.13 1.36 -6.44
C TRP A 104 -1.16 1.25 -7.97
N GLY A 105 -0.45 0.28 -8.54
CA GLY A 105 -0.52 -0.02 -9.97
C GLY A 105 -1.93 -0.39 -10.42
N PHE A 106 -2.55 -1.36 -9.77
CA PHE A 106 -3.94 -1.76 -10.04
C PHE A 106 -4.93 -0.62 -9.74
N ALA A 107 -4.76 0.09 -8.63
CA ALA A 107 -5.62 1.22 -8.28
C ALA A 107 -5.58 2.32 -9.35
N ASN A 108 -4.39 2.72 -9.80
CA ASN A 108 -4.21 3.72 -10.84
C ASN A 108 -4.85 3.30 -12.17
N PHE A 109 -4.68 2.04 -12.57
CA PHE A 109 -5.20 1.58 -13.85
C PHE A 109 -6.71 1.39 -13.83
N ILE A 110 -7.26 0.72 -12.80
CA ILE A 110 -8.63 0.21 -12.79
C ILE A 110 -9.62 1.23 -12.19
N MET A 111 -9.28 1.83 -11.04
CA MET A 111 -10.24 2.60 -10.24
C MET A 111 -10.83 3.80 -10.99
N PRO A 112 -10.05 4.66 -11.69
CA PRO A 112 -10.64 5.76 -12.45
C PRO A 112 -11.59 5.31 -13.54
N LEU A 113 -11.31 4.17 -14.19
CA LEU A 113 -12.19 3.57 -15.19
C LEU A 113 -13.49 3.07 -14.56
N GLN A 114 -13.44 2.45 -13.37
CA GLN A 114 -14.62 1.96 -12.67
C GLN A 114 -15.57 3.07 -12.23
N ILE A 115 -15.04 4.24 -11.87
CA ILE A 115 -15.87 5.38 -11.43
C ILE A 115 -16.22 6.36 -12.56
N GLY A 116 -15.73 6.10 -13.80
CA GLY A 116 -15.94 6.96 -14.95
C GLY A 116 -15.20 8.29 -14.87
N ALA A 117 -14.11 8.37 -14.11
CA ALA A 117 -13.24 9.54 -14.06
C ALA A 117 -12.35 9.60 -15.30
N PRO A 118 -12.14 10.77 -15.91
CA PRO A 118 -11.29 10.92 -17.10
C PRO A 118 -9.79 10.72 -16.78
N ASP A 119 -9.39 11.06 -15.58
CA ASP A 119 -8.04 10.87 -15.02
C ASP A 119 -8.13 10.94 -13.49
N VAL A 120 -7.00 10.75 -12.80
CA VAL A 120 -6.88 11.00 -11.36
C VAL A 120 -6.94 12.51 -11.06
N ALA A 121 -7.27 12.89 -9.82
CA ALA A 121 -7.46 14.28 -9.42
C ALA A 121 -6.20 15.14 -9.59
N PHE A 122 -5.03 14.57 -9.30
CA PHE A 122 -3.74 15.26 -9.34
C PHE A 122 -2.72 14.47 -10.19
N PRO A 123 -2.78 14.55 -11.56
CA PRO A 123 -1.94 13.70 -12.42
C PRO A 123 -0.44 13.90 -12.21
N ARG A 124 0.02 15.14 -11.94
CA ARG A 124 1.44 15.42 -11.65
C ARG A 124 1.89 14.86 -10.30
N LEU A 125 1.04 14.94 -9.28
CA LEU A 125 1.30 14.33 -7.97
C LEU A 125 1.38 12.81 -8.09
N ASN A 126 0.58 12.21 -8.98
CA ASN A 126 0.62 10.79 -9.29
C ASN A 126 1.96 10.37 -9.89
N ALA A 127 2.43 11.10 -10.89
CA ALA A 127 3.75 10.87 -11.49
C ALA A 127 4.89 11.06 -10.47
N PHE A 128 4.81 12.10 -9.63
CA PHE A 128 5.75 12.31 -8.53
C PHE A 128 5.76 11.12 -7.56
N GLY A 129 4.58 10.62 -7.14
CA GLY A 129 4.46 9.45 -6.25
C GLY A 129 5.15 8.23 -6.81
N PHE A 130 4.97 7.95 -8.11
CA PHE A 130 5.67 6.86 -8.81
C PHE A 130 7.19 7.01 -8.76
N TRP A 131 7.70 8.17 -9.17
CA TRP A 131 9.14 8.37 -9.27
C TRP A 131 9.83 8.39 -7.92
N ILE A 132 9.25 9.04 -6.90
CA ILE A 132 9.86 9.08 -5.57
C ILE A 132 9.90 7.70 -4.92
N THR A 133 8.87 6.86 -5.16
CA THR A 133 8.85 5.45 -4.72
C THR A 133 9.94 4.64 -5.43
N THR A 134 10.07 4.80 -6.75
CA THR A 134 11.10 4.11 -7.55
C THR A 134 12.51 4.48 -7.07
N PHE A 135 12.79 5.77 -6.93
CA PHE A 135 14.09 6.24 -6.45
C PHE A 135 14.35 5.85 -4.99
N GLY A 136 13.33 5.86 -4.13
CA GLY A 136 13.44 5.36 -2.76
C GLY A 136 13.91 3.90 -2.72
N GLY A 137 13.33 3.05 -3.57
CA GLY A 137 13.76 1.67 -3.72
C GLY A 137 15.19 1.52 -4.23
N ILE A 138 15.59 2.32 -5.22
CA ILE A 138 16.96 2.33 -5.74
C ILE A 138 17.95 2.78 -4.65
N VAL A 139 17.61 3.80 -3.88
CA VAL A 139 18.43 4.28 -2.75
C VAL A 139 18.62 3.18 -1.72
N MET A 140 17.55 2.45 -1.34
CA MET A 140 17.67 1.31 -0.41
C MET A 140 18.62 0.22 -0.95
N LEU A 141 18.44 -0.19 -2.21
CA LEU A 141 19.26 -1.24 -2.83
C LEU A 141 20.71 -0.81 -3.03
N SER A 142 20.98 0.48 -3.21
CA SER A 142 22.35 1.01 -3.33
C SER A 142 23.20 0.77 -2.06
N GLY A 143 22.57 0.46 -0.93
CA GLY A 143 23.25 0.04 0.28
C GLY A 143 24.21 -1.14 0.05
N PHE A 144 23.86 -2.10 -0.81
CA PHE A 144 24.73 -3.21 -1.17
C PHE A 144 26.05 -2.79 -1.86
N LEU A 145 26.09 -1.58 -2.42
CA LEU A 145 27.27 -1.03 -3.10
C LEU A 145 28.17 -0.22 -2.17
N THR A 146 27.79 -0.07 -0.89
CA THR A 146 28.59 0.71 0.08
C THR A 146 29.56 -0.18 0.85
N PRO A 147 30.67 0.36 1.39
CA PRO A 147 31.50 -0.35 2.34
C PRO A 147 30.63 -0.78 3.56
N GLY A 148 30.67 -2.05 3.92
CA GLY A 148 29.83 -2.63 4.97
C GLY A 148 28.49 -3.19 4.47
N GLY A 149 28.10 -2.93 3.21
CA GLY A 149 26.89 -3.49 2.60
C GLY A 149 25.59 -2.79 2.99
N ALA A 150 24.46 -3.46 2.79
CA ALA A 150 23.12 -2.98 3.13
C ALA A 150 22.83 -3.09 4.63
N GLY A 151 21.67 -2.60 5.08
CA GLY A 151 21.23 -2.79 6.47
C GLY A 151 21.02 -4.28 6.81
N ASP A 152 21.33 -4.68 8.04
CA ASP A 152 21.40 -6.08 8.50
C ASP A 152 20.57 -6.38 9.76
N PHE A 153 19.66 -5.47 10.12
CA PHE A 153 18.89 -5.43 11.38
C PHE A 153 17.48 -6.05 11.27
N GLY A 154 17.14 -6.68 10.15
CA GLY A 154 15.78 -7.13 9.85
C GLY A 154 14.86 -5.99 9.34
N TRP A 155 13.82 -6.33 8.58
CA TRP A 155 12.90 -5.33 8.00
C TRP A 155 12.14 -4.50 9.05
N THR A 156 12.03 -4.98 10.28
CA THR A 156 11.40 -4.28 11.41
C THR A 156 12.29 -3.23 12.05
N MET A 157 13.57 -3.22 11.74
CA MET A 157 14.56 -2.27 12.26
C MET A 157 14.52 -2.09 13.78
N TYR A 158 14.44 -3.20 14.54
CA TYR A 158 14.33 -3.14 16.00
C TYR A 158 15.58 -2.52 16.65
N MET A 159 15.35 -1.65 17.60
CA MET A 159 16.40 -1.09 18.44
C MET A 159 16.80 -2.10 19.54
N PRO A 160 18.12 -2.27 19.82
CA PRO A 160 19.26 -1.46 19.36
C PRO A 160 19.90 -1.89 18.04
N LEU A 161 19.41 -2.94 17.37
CA LEU A 161 20.08 -3.53 16.19
C LEU A 161 20.40 -2.52 15.07
N ALA A 162 19.56 -1.50 14.92
CA ALA A 162 19.69 -0.49 13.87
C ALA A 162 20.37 0.82 14.34
N ASP A 163 20.91 0.87 15.54
CA ASP A 163 21.63 2.04 16.03
C ASP A 163 23.02 2.22 15.35
N ALA A 164 23.72 3.32 15.66
CA ALA A 164 25.01 3.61 15.07
C ALA A 164 26.15 2.68 15.56
N ILE A 165 25.93 1.94 16.65
CA ILE A 165 26.92 1.02 17.24
C ILE A 165 26.79 -0.36 16.58
N HIS A 166 25.55 -0.89 16.48
CA HIS A 166 25.30 -2.25 16.01
C HIS A 166 25.24 -2.37 14.48
N SER A 167 24.80 -1.31 13.80
CA SER A 167 24.79 -1.24 12.33
C SER A 167 25.42 0.08 11.85
N PRO A 168 26.74 0.26 11.98
CA PRO A 168 27.41 1.54 11.75
C PRO A 168 27.46 1.98 10.28
N GLY A 169 27.18 1.06 9.35
CA GLY A 169 27.31 1.28 7.91
C GLY A 169 26.37 2.34 7.34
N VAL A 170 26.79 2.97 6.24
CA VAL A 170 25.97 3.90 5.44
C VAL A 170 24.74 3.23 4.86
N GLY A 171 24.79 1.91 4.58
CA GLY A 171 23.66 1.14 4.07
C GLY A 171 22.42 1.21 4.94
N THR A 172 22.58 1.28 6.27
CA THR A 172 21.47 1.53 7.20
C THR A 172 20.81 2.89 6.98
N ASN A 173 21.62 3.95 6.81
CA ASN A 173 21.08 5.28 6.54
C ASN A 173 20.35 5.35 5.20
N LEU A 174 20.87 4.68 4.17
CA LEU A 174 20.24 4.57 2.85
C LEU A 174 18.91 3.81 2.93
N TRP A 175 18.83 2.76 3.76
CA TRP A 175 17.58 2.06 4.02
C TRP A 175 16.54 3.02 4.63
N ILE A 176 16.90 3.76 5.68
CA ILE A 176 16.01 4.71 6.37
C ILE A 176 15.51 5.80 5.41
N VAL A 177 16.43 6.41 4.65
CA VAL A 177 16.08 7.44 3.65
C VAL A 177 15.17 6.86 2.57
N GLY A 178 15.49 5.68 2.06
CA GLY A 178 14.68 5.01 1.04
C GLY A 178 13.27 4.68 1.53
N VAL A 179 13.11 4.19 2.75
CA VAL A 179 11.79 3.97 3.39
C VAL A 179 11.03 5.29 3.51
N GLY A 180 11.69 6.36 3.94
CA GLY A 180 11.08 7.70 4.01
C GLY A 180 10.56 8.18 2.65
N LEU A 181 11.37 8.03 1.59
CA LEU A 181 10.98 8.41 0.22
C LEU A 181 9.79 7.58 -0.29
N THR A 182 9.77 6.26 -0.07
CA THR A 182 8.64 5.40 -0.45
C THR A 182 7.37 5.76 0.33
N GLY A 183 7.53 6.13 1.61
CA GLY A 183 6.43 6.63 2.44
C GLY A 183 5.80 7.90 1.88
N VAL A 184 6.60 8.88 1.47
CA VAL A 184 6.12 10.11 0.80
C VAL A 184 5.37 9.78 -0.49
N GLY A 185 5.90 8.86 -1.30
CA GLY A 185 5.25 8.40 -2.54
C GLY A 185 3.89 7.75 -2.28
N THR A 186 3.81 6.93 -1.25
CA THR A 186 2.56 6.27 -0.84
C THR A 186 1.52 7.27 -0.32
N ILE A 187 1.93 8.26 0.48
CA ILE A 187 1.05 9.33 0.95
C ILE A 187 0.50 10.14 -0.24
N ALA A 188 1.37 10.51 -1.20
CA ALA A 188 0.96 11.23 -2.41
C ALA A 188 -0.08 10.45 -3.22
N SER A 189 0.14 9.14 -3.39
CA SER A 189 -0.79 8.24 -4.07
C SER A 189 -2.14 8.15 -3.30
N ALA A 190 -2.09 8.00 -1.98
CA ALA A 190 -3.29 7.90 -1.15
C ALA A 190 -4.16 9.17 -1.24
N VAL A 191 -3.57 10.35 -1.10
CA VAL A 191 -4.28 11.64 -1.25
C VAL A 191 -4.95 11.72 -2.63
N ASN A 192 -4.24 11.33 -3.68
CA ASN A 192 -4.75 11.36 -5.03
C ASN A 192 -5.94 10.41 -5.24
N MET A 193 -5.85 9.16 -4.76
CA MET A 193 -6.95 8.19 -4.87
C MET A 193 -8.18 8.63 -4.08
N ILE A 194 -8.01 9.11 -2.85
CA ILE A 194 -9.12 9.61 -2.03
C ILE A 194 -9.84 10.74 -2.77
N THR A 195 -9.10 11.74 -3.24
CA THR A 195 -9.69 12.90 -3.94
C THR A 195 -10.37 12.47 -5.23
N THR A 196 -9.76 11.59 -6.00
CA THR A 196 -10.34 11.07 -7.25
C THR A 196 -11.68 10.36 -6.98
N ILE A 197 -11.72 9.46 -6.01
CA ILE A 197 -12.93 8.70 -5.68
C ILE A 197 -14.03 9.61 -5.12
N LEU A 198 -13.69 10.57 -4.27
CA LEU A 198 -14.70 11.41 -3.64
C LEU A 198 -15.25 12.50 -4.56
N CYS A 199 -14.41 13.06 -5.47
CA CYS A 199 -14.74 14.27 -6.22
C CYS A 199 -14.97 14.04 -7.71
N LEU A 200 -14.49 12.93 -8.32
CA LEU A 200 -14.51 12.76 -9.77
C LEU A 200 -15.36 11.58 -10.25
N ARG A 201 -16.26 11.06 -9.44
CA ARG A 201 -17.21 10.02 -9.88
C ARG A 201 -18.14 10.57 -10.97
N ALA A 202 -18.47 9.72 -11.92
CA ALA A 202 -19.44 10.01 -12.95
C ALA A 202 -20.79 10.51 -12.35
N PRO A 203 -21.50 11.42 -13.03
CA PRO A 203 -22.81 11.89 -12.56
C PRO A 203 -23.76 10.72 -12.27
N GLY A 204 -24.43 10.76 -11.11
CA GLY A 204 -25.34 9.70 -10.67
C GLY A 204 -24.68 8.49 -10.01
N MET A 205 -23.36 8.40 -9.98
CA MET A 205 -22.62 7.37 -9.24
C MET A 205 -22.49 7.75 -7.76
N THR A 206 -23.44 7.31 -6.94
CA THR A 206 -23.37 7.44 -5.48
C THR A 206 -22.36 6.45 -4.89
N MET A 207 -21.96 6.64 -3.61
CA MET A 207 -20.99 5.76 -2.94
C MET A 207 -21.38 4.27 -3.03
N PHE A 208 -22.64 3.93 -2.75
CA PHE A 208 -23.12 2.53 -2.81
C PHE A 208 -23.41 1.99 -4.23
N ARG A 209 -23.01 2.73 -5.26
CA ARG A 209 -22.97 2.25 -6.66
C ARG A 209 -21.54 1.98 -7.16
N MET A 210 -20.54 2.26 -6.33
CA MET A 210 -19.14 1.94 -6.68
C MET A 210 -18.90 0.43 -6.58
N SER A 211 -17.93 -0.04 -7.34
CA SER A 211 -17.44 -1.41 -7.25
C SER A 211 -16.81 -1.71 -5.88
N ILE A 212 -16.75 -2.98 -5.49
CA ILE A 212 -16.07 -3.39 -4.24
C ILE A 212 -14.58 -3.09 -4.31
N PHE A 213 -13.93 -3.24 -5.47
CA PHE A 213 -12.54 -2.85 -5.63
C PHE A 213 -12.32 -1.36 -5.35
N THR A 214 -13.15 -0.47 -5.90
CA THR A 214 -13.07 0.97 -5.62
C THR A 214 -13.24 1.29 -4.13
N TRP A 215 -14.16 0.61 -3.42
CA TRP A 215 -14.30 0.74 -1.97
C TRP A 215 -13.03 0.31 -1.23
N ASN A 216 -12.43 -0.81 -1.64
CA ASN A 216 -11.19 -1.27 -1.01
C ASN A 216 -10.03 -0.30 -1.28
N VAL A 217 -9.93 0.27 -2.49
CA VAL A 217 -8.93 1.32 -2.80
C VAL A 217 -9.14 2.56 -1.93
N LEU A 218 -10.38 3.03 -1.75
CA LEU A 218 -10.67 4.17 -0.88
C LEU A 218 -10.24 3.92 0.56
N VAL A 219 -10.63 2.77 1.12
CA VAL A 219 -10.33 2.41 2.51
C VAL A 219 -8.83 2.18 2.71
N THR A 220 -8.17 1.52 1.77
CA THR A 220 -6.71 1.35 1.75
C THR A 220 -5.99 2.71 1.72
N SER A 221 -6.48 3.64 0.91
CA SER A 221 -5.89 4.99 0.81
C SER A 221 -6.04 5.76 2.12
N LEU A 222 -7.17 5.63 2.81
CA LEU A 222 -7.37 6.24 4.14
C LEU A 222 -6.43 5.64 5.19
N LEU A 223 -6.24 4.30 5.19
CA LEU A 223 -5.26 3.65 6.07
C LEU A 223 -3.84 4.13 5.77
N ALA A 224 -3.43 4.13 4.51
CA ALA A 224 -2.10 4.55 4.10
C ALA A 224 -1.80 6.00 4.52
N LEU A 225 -2.77 6.90 4.37
CA LEU A 225 -2.63 8.30 4.80
C LEU A 225 -2.42 8.45 6.31
N LEU A 226 -2.96 7.54 7.12
CA LEU A 226 -2.79 7.55 8.58
C LEU A 226 -1.46 6.95 9.03
N ILE A 227 -1.02 5.85 8.41
CA ILE A 227 0.06 5.03 8.95
C ILE A 227 1.44 5.37 8.38
N PHE A 228 1.55 5.76 7.10
CA PHE A 228 2.85 6.09 6.50
C PHE A 228 3.51 7.34 7.08
N PRO A 229 2.79 8.41 7.45
CA PRO A 229 3.40 9.51 8.20
C PRO A 229 4.02 9.08 9.53
N MET A 230 3.39 8.12 10.23
CA MET A 230 3.91 7.58 11.49
C MET A 230 5.23 6.82 11.26
N LEU A 231 5.28 5.94 10.27
CA LEU A 231 6.51 5.23 9.92
C LEU A 231 7.63 6.20 9.49
N THR A 232 7.29 7.16 8.63
CA THR A 232 8.26 8.14 8.12
C THR A 232 8.83 8.99 9.25
N ALA A 233 7.99 9.49 10.15
CA ALA A 233 8.44 10.26 11.32
C ALA A 233 9.30 9.42 12.28
N ALA A 234 8.90 8.17 12.54
CA ALA A 234 9.66 7.26 13.38
C ALA A 234 11.03 6.94 12.77
N ALA A 235 11.10 6.66 11.46
CA ALA A 235 12.34 6.39 10.76
C ALA A 235 13.29 7.62 10.76
N LEU A 236 12.76 8.84 10.58
CA LEU A 236 13.55 10.07 10.70
C LEU A 236 14.10 10.26 12.11
N GLY A 237 13.39 9.86 13.16
CA GLY A 237 13.88 9.85 14.53
C GLY A 237 15.11 8.95 14.70
N VAL A 238 15.10 7.75 14.08
CA VAL A 238 16.28 6.87 14.07
C VAL A 238 17.46 7.51 13.31
N LEU A 239 17.17 8.14 12.18
CA LEU A 239 18.21 8.83 11.41
C LEU A 239 18.84 9.98 12.22
N TYR A 240 18.02 10.70 12.99
CA TYR A 240 18.49 11.75 13.91
C TYR A 240 19.38 11.16 15.01
N ASP A 241 18.97 10.08 15.66
CA ASP A 241 19.78 9.41 16.68
C ASP A 241 21.13 8.96 16.12
N ARG A 242 21.14 8.40 14.92
CA ARG A 242 22.35 7.89 14.25
C ARG A 242 23.34 8.97 13.79
N LEU A 243 22.83 10.09 13.26
CA LEU A 243 23.67 11.11 12.62
C LEU A 243 24.03 12.29 13.54
N PHE A 244 23.17 12.57 14.52
CA PHE A 244 23.30 13.74 15.38
C PHE A 244 23.46 13.40 16.86
N GLY A 245 23.59 12.11 17.20
CA GLY A 245 23.75 11.66 18.59
C GLY A 245 22.52 11.87 19.45
N GLY A 246 21.33 11.79 18.87
CA GLY A 246 20.06 11.80 19.60
C GLY A 246 19.87 10.55 20.44
N HIS A 247 18.88 10.56 21.33
CA HIS A 247 18.55 9.48 22.26
C HIS A 247 17.07 9.15 22.29
N ILE A 248 16.36 9.34 21.16
CA ILE A 248 14.91 9.09 21.06
C ILE A 248 14.60 7.59 21.31
N TYR A 249 15.43 6.73 20.69
CA TYR A 249 15.24 5.27 20.74
C TYR A 249 16.29 4.56 21.59
N ASP A 250 16.94 5.26 22.51
CA ASP A 250 17.88 4.65 23.45
C ASP A 250 17.17 3.57 24.29
N PRO A 251 17.62 2.30 24.23
CA PRO A 251 17.03 1.21 25.00
C PRO A 251 17.02 1.43 26.52
N ALA A 252 18.00 2.14 27.05
CA ALA A 252 18.07 2.44 28.47
C ALA A 252 16.90 3.34 28.95
N ASN A 253 16.31 4.11 28.03
CA ASN A 253 15.16 4.98 28.29
C ASN A 253 13.83 4.41 27.75
N GLY A 254 13.77 3.11 27.45
CA GLY A 254 12.57 2.48 26.89
C GLY A 254 12.37 2.71 25.38
N GLY A 255 13.37 3.27 24.69
CA GLY A 255 13.30 3.59 23.26
C GLY A 255 13.07 2.38 22.36
N GLY A 256 13.54 1.19 22.75
CA GLY A 256 13.28 -0.03 22.01
C GLY A 256 11.79 -0.41 21.96
N ILE A 257 11.06 -0.23 23.06
CA ILE A 257 9.59 -0.46 23.12
C ILE A 257 8.85 0.65 22.36
N LEU A 258 9.29 1.90 22.50
CA LEU A 258 8.72 3.02 21.75
C LEU A 258 8.80 2.76 20.25
N TRP A 259 10.00 2.34 19.74
CA TRP A 259 10.16 1.98 18.33
C TRP A 259 9.18 0.89 17.92
N GLN A 260 9.07 -0.21 18.67
CA GLN A 260 8.17 -1.31 18.33
C GLN A 260 6.70 -0.87 18.26
N HIS A 261 6.24 -0.02 19.18
CA HIS A 261 4.88 0.53 19.12
C HIS A 261 4.65 1.38 17.88
N LEU A 262 5.56 2.29 17.55
CA LEU A 262 5.45 3.15 16.38
C LEU A 262 5.53 2.34 15.07
N PHE A 263 6.47 1.39 15.02
CA PHE A 263 6.63 0.52 13.87
C PHE A 263 5.38 -0.36 13.65
N TRP A 264 4.86 -1.02 14.66
CA TRP A 264 3.72 -1.93 14.51
C TRP A 264 2.38 -1.20 14.39
N PHE A 265 2.25 0.01 14.91
CA PHE A 265 1.10 0.86 14.57
C PHE A 265 1.02 1.17 13.07
N PHE A 266 2.16 1.22 12.39
CA PHE A 266 2.23 1.16 10.94
C PHE A 266 2.07 -0.30 10.44
N GLY A 267 2.87 -1.24 10.94
CA GLY A 267 3.12 -2.54 10.33
C GLY A 267 1.89 -3.44 10.25
N HIS A 268 1.00 -3.43 11.25
CA HIS A 268 -0.22 -4.23 11.17
C HIS A 268 -1.23 -3.64 10.15
N PRO A 269 -1.61 -2.36 10.19
CA PRO A 269 -2.46 -1.81 9.13
C PRO A 269 -1.84 -1.90 7.73
N GLU A 270 -0.51 -1.93 7.59
CA GLU A 270 0.17 -2.14 6.31
C GLU A 270 -0.23 -3.47 5.67
N VAL A 271 -0.34 -4.56 6.43
CA VAL A 271 -0.79 -5.85 5.87
C VAL A 271 -2.22 -5.77 5.35
N TYR A 272 -3.06 -4.88 5.89
CA TYR A 272 -4.40 -4.63 5.37
C TYR A 272 -4.40 -3.64 4.20
N VAL A 273 -3.43 -2.72 4.12
CA VAL A 273 -3.17 -1.93 2.91
C VAL A 273 -2.89 -2.87 1.73
N LEU A 274 -2.17 -3.96 1.97
CA LEU A 274 -1.94 -5.00 0.96
C LEU A 274 -3.19 -5.85 0.72
N ALA A 275 -3.81 -6.38 1.76
CA ALA A 275 -4.87 -7.38 1.64
C ALA A 275 -6.19 -6.83 1.06
N LEU A 276 -6.61 -5.62 1.46
CA LEU A 276 -7.92 -5.10 1.09
C LEU A 276 -8.09 -4.92 -0.43
N PRO A 277 -7.14 -4.34 -1.20
CA PRO A 277 -7.28 -4.24 -2.64
C PRO A 277 -7.36 -5.60 -3.33
N PHE A 278 -6.59 -6.60 -2.86
CA PHE A 278 -6.68 -7.96 -3.40
C PHE A 278 -8.02 -8.62 -3.06
N PHE A 279 -8.59 -8.38 -1.88
CA PHE A 279 -9.96 -8.77 -1.57
C PHE A 279 -10.96 -8.08 -2.50
N GLY A 280 -10.69 -6.83 -2.87
CA GLY A 280 -11.44 -6.11 -3.89
C GLY A 280 -11.39 -6.80 -5.25
N ILE A 281 -10.19 -7.15 -5.74
CA ILE A 281 -9.99 -7.86 -7.01
C ILE A 281 -10.74 -9.22 -7.00
N VAL A 282 -10.56 -10.01 -5.96
CA VAL A 282 -11.26 -11.30 -5.80
C VAL A 282 -12.76 -11.11 -5.82
N SER A 283 -13.27 -10.05 -5.18
CA SER A 283 -14.70 -9.73 -5.15
C SER A 283 -15.27 -9.34 -6.52
N GLU A 284 -14.45 -8.80 -7.43
CA GLU A 284 -14.87 -8.53 -8.82
C GLU A 284 -14.80 -9.80 -9.70
N ILE A 285 -13.85 -10.69 -9.43
CA ILE A 285 -13.65 -11.92 -10.20
C ILE A 285 -14.79 -12.92 -9.96
N PHE A 286 -15.16 -13.18 -8.71
CA PHE A 286 -16.15 -14.21 -8.38
C PHE A 286 -17.52 -14.02 -9.05
N PRO A 287 -18.12 -12.81 -9.08
CA PRO A 287 -19.38 -12.61 -9.80
C PRO A 287 -19.30 -12.92 -11.29
N VAL A 288 -18.19 -12.51 -11.94
CA VAL A 288 -17.97 -12.72 -13.37
C VAL A 288 -17.91 -14.22 -13.68
N PHE A 289 -17.05 -14.96 -12.99
CA PHE A 289 -16.84 -16.39 -13.26
C PHE A 289 -17.96 -17.29 -12.70
N SER A 290 -18.76 -16.81 -11.75
CA SER A 290 -19.98 -17.49 -11.28
C SER A 290 -21.21 -17.12 -12.11
N ARG A 291 -21.11 -16.12 -13.00
CA ARG A 291 -22.23 -15.55 -13.78
C ARG A 291 -23.42 -15.18 -12.88
N LYS A 292 -23.11 -14.54 -11.75
CA LYS A 292 -24.08 -14.23 -10.69
C LYS A 292 -23.70 -12.92 -10.01
N PRO A 293 -24.65 -12.03 -9.66
CA PRO A 293 -24.32 -10.81 -8.92
C PRO A 293 -23.72 -11.14 -7.55
N MET A 294 -22.86 -10.21 -7.07
CA MET A 294 -22.23 -10.33 -5.76
C MET A 294 -23.28 -10.49 -4.67
N PHE A 295 -23.16 -11.53 -3.87
CA PHE A 295 -24.00 -11.73 -2.69
C PHE A 295 -23.56 -10.80 -1.56
N GLY A 296 -24.52 -10.07 -0.96
CA GLY A 296 -24.27 -9.27 0.23
C GLY A 296 -23.35 -8.05 0.03
N TYR A 297 -23.46 -7.32 -1.09
CA TYR A 297 -22.62 -6.16 -1.43
C TYR A 297 -22.47 -5.16 -0.26
N VAL A 298 -23.59 -4.76 0.38
CA VAL A 298 -23.55 -3.80 1.51
C VAL A 298 -22.77 -4.36 2.69
N GLY A 299 -22.94 -5.65 2.99
CA GLY A 299 -22.19 -6.35 4.03
C GLY A 299 -20.69 -6.38 3.73
N LEU A 300 -20.29 -6.57 2.45
CA LEU A 300 -18.88 -6.50 2.03
C LEU A 300 -18.27 -5.11 2.25
N VAL A 301 -19.02 -4.04 1.95
CA VAL A 301 -18.57 -2.66 2.19
C VAL A 301 -18.34 -2.43 3.67
N PHE A 302 -19.32 -2.77 4.53
CA PHE A 302 -19.17 -2.60 5.97
C PHE A 302 -18.09 -3.50 6.56
N ALA A 303 -17.91 -4.72 6.05
CA ALA A 303 -16.79 -5.58 6.46
C ALA A 303 -15.44 -4.95 6.13
N THR A 304 -15.29 -4.32 4.95
CA THR A 304 -14.07 -3.61 4.57
C THR A 304 -13.77 -2.45 5.52
N LEU A 305 -14.78 -1.62 5.84
CA LEU A 305 -14.65 -0.52 6.78
C LEU A 305 -14.30 -1.00 8.19
N SER A 306 -14.95 -2.09 8.65
CA SER A 306 -14.70 -2.68 9.97
C SER A 306 -13.30 -3.24 10.09
N ILE A 307 -12.79 -3.95 9.07
CA ILE A 307 -11.41 -4.46 9.04
C ILE A 307 -10.44 -3.29 9.17
N ALA A 308 -10.62 -2.23 8.39
CA ALA A 308 -9.73 -1.07 8.44
C ALA A 308 -9.75 -0.37 9.81
N ALA A 309 -10.93 -0.15 10.39
CA ALA A 309 -11.04 0.46 11.71
C ALA A 309 -10.39 -0.41 12.80
N LEU A 310 -10.66 -1.72 12.81
CA LEU A 310 -10.09 -2.65 13.77
C LEU A 310 -8.57 -2.80 13.60
N SER A 311 -8.05 -2.70 12.37
CA SER A 311 -6.62 -2.83 12.11
C SER A 311 -5.77 -1.82 12.88
N LEU A 312 -6.32 -0.65 13.18
CA LEU A 312 -5.66 0.39 13.99
C LEU A 312 -5.66 0.09 15.52
N ALA A 313 -6.32 -0.98 15.95
CA ALA A 313 -6.44 -1.32 17.38
C ALA A 313 -5.84 -2.69 17.75
N VAL A 314 -5.15 -3.35 16.82
CA VAL A 314 -4.63 -4.72 17.02
C VAL A 314 -3.10 -4.82 16.95
N TRP A 315 -2.38 -3.73 16.64
CA TRP A 315 -0.95 -3.75 16.29
C TRP A 315 -0.04 -4.47 17.30
N ALA A 316 -0.36 -4.40 18.62
CA ALA A 316 0.55 -4.93 19.64
C ALA A 316 0.49 -6.45 19.79
N HIS A 317 -0.29 -7.19 18.98
CA HIS A 317 -0.16 -8.64 18.90
C HIS A 317 1.19 -9.07 18.29
N HIS A 318 1.88 -8.18 17.58
CA HIS A 318 3.26 -8.38 17.14
C HIS A 318 4.30 -8.21 18.27
N MET A 319 3.86 -7.82 19.49
CA MET A 319 4.72 -7.45 20.60
C MET A 319 4.46 -8.28 21.87
N PHE A 320 3.74 -9.40 21.78
CA PHE A 320 3.37 -10.21 22.95
C PHE A 320 4.57 -10.71 23.74
N VAL A 321 5.65 -11.07 23.05
CA VAL A 321 6.89 -11.54 23.69
C VAL A 321 7.65 -10.46 24.46
N THR A 322 7.33 -9.18 24.27
CA THR A 322 7.98 -8.09 24.99
C THR A 322 7.52 -8.00 26.45
N GLY A 323 6.35 -8.56 26.79
CA GLY A 323 5.70 -8.39 28.09
C GLY A 323 5.22 -6.98 28.40
N ALA A 324 5.37 -6.02 27.48
CA ALA A 324 5.08 -4.59 27.68
C ALA A 324 3.73 -4.15 27.10
N VAL A 325 2.81 -5.08 26.78
CA VAL A 325 1.52 -4.78 26.16
C VAL A 325 0.38 -5.42 26.95
N LEU A 326 -0.83 -4.83 26.86
CA LEU A 326 -2.04 -5.36 27.48
C LEU A 326 -2.54 -6.59 26.71
N LEU A 327 -1.98 -7.75 27.03
CA LEU A 327 -2.20 -9.01 26.33
C LEU A 327 -3.69 -9.37 26.13
N PRO A 328 -4.58 -9.32 27.17
CA PRO A 328 -5.98 -9.69 26.98
C PRO A 328 -6.71 -8.78 25.98
N PHE A 329 -6.44 -7.48 26.00
CA PHE A 329 -7.04 -6.51 25.09
C PHE A 329 -6.62 -6.78 23.63
N PHE A 330 -5.31 -6.85 23.37
CA PHE A 330 -4.81 -7.06 22.01
C PHE A 330 -5.14 -8.45 21.46
N SER A 331 -5.22 -9.47 22.32
CA SER A 331 -5.71 -10.78 21.93
C SER A 331 -7.18 -10.75 21.52
N PHE A 332 -8.04 -10.12 22.33
CA PHE A 332 -9.47 -9.97 22.00
C PHE A 332 -9.68 -9.20 20.71
N MET A 333 -9.03 -8.06 20.54
CA MET A 333 -9.14 -7.24 19.32
C MET A 333 -8.65 -7.98 18.10
N THR A 334 -7.59 -8.80 18.22
CA THR A 334 -7.06 -9.64 17.14
C THR A 334 -8.07 -10.71 16.70
N PHE A 335 -8.76 -11.34 17.63
CA PHE A 335 -9.85 -12.28 17.28
C PHE A 335 -11.05 -11.54 16.67
N LEU A 336 -11.36 -10.35 17.16
CA LEU A 336 -12.51 -9.58 16.69
C LEU A 336 -12.39 -9.22 15.20
N ILE A 337 -11.19 -8.91 14.69
CA ILE A 337 -10.97 -8.57 13.27
C ILE A 337 -11.24 -9.77 12.32
N ALA A 338 -11.20 -10.99 12.85
CA ALA A 338 -11.54 -12.18 12.07
C ALA A 338 -13.04 -12.23 11.71
N VAL A 339 -13.92 -11.61 12.48
CA VAL A 339 -15.38 -11.61 12.22
C VAL A 339 -15.73 -10.95 10.89
N PRO A 340 -15.36 -9.68 10.60
CA PRO A 340 -15.63 -9.07 9.30
C PRO A 340 -14.86 -9.76 8.16
N THR A 341 -13.69 -10.33 8.43
CA THR A 341 -12.97 -11.13 7.46
C THR A 341 -13.75 -12.38 7.07
N GLY A 342 -14.27 -13.14 8.06
CA GLY A 342 -15.14 -14.28 7.85
C GLY A 342 -16.39 -13.94 7.06
N LEU A 343 -17.00 -12.77 7.31
CA LEU A 343 -18.15 -12.30 6.54
C LEU A 343 -17.83 -12.18 5.04
N LYS A 344 -16.63 -11.68 4.68
CA LYS A 344 -16.18 -11.60 3.28
C LYS A 344 -16.13 -13.00 2.65
N PHE A 345 -15.54 -13.99 3.34
CA PHE A 345 -15.48 -15.37 2.84
C PHE A 345 -16.87 -15.96 2.62
N PHE A 346 -17.81 -15.75 3.55
CA PHE A 346 -19.18 -16.21 3.37
C PHE A 346 -19.89 -15.50 2.21
N ASN A 347 -19.61 -14.24 1.96
CA ASN A 347 -20.16 -13.53 0.81
C ASN A 347 -19.60 -14.08 -0.52
N TRP A 348 -18.32 -14.44 -0.58
CA TRP A 348 -17.73 -15.09 -1.75
C TRP A 348 -18.32 -16.48 -1.98
N LEU A 349 -18.46 -17.29 -0.94
CA LEU A 349 -19.14 -18.59 -1.02
C LEU A 349 -20.60 -18.43 -1.45
N GLY A 350 -21.34 -17.48 -0.89
CA GLY A 350 -22.72 -17.17 -1.28
C GLY A 350 -22.84 -16.69 -2.73
N THR A 351 -21.82 -16.00 -3.26
CA THR A 351 -21.77 -15.59 -4.66
C THR A 351 -21.57 -16.80 -5.57
N MET A 352 -20.69 -17.71 -5.23
CA MET A 352 -20.42 -18.93 -5.99
C MET A 352 -21.56 -19.96 -5.85
N TRP A 353 -22.24 -20.01 -4.71
CA TRP A 353 -23.31 -20.96 -4.44
C TRP A 353 -24.45 -20.87 -5.47
N LYS A 354 -24.74 -21.98 -6.14
CA LYS A 354 -25.70 -22.06 -7.25
C LYS A 354 -25.38 -21.15 -8.44
N GLY A 355 -24.14 -20.70 -8.58
CA GLY A 355 -23.64 -19.99 -9.77
C GLY A 355 -23.33 -20.98 -10.91
N ARG A 356 -23.24 -20.45 -12.13
CA ARG A 356 -22.74 -21.20 -13.31
C ARG A 356 -21.23 -20.96 -13.42
N ILE A 357 -20.46 -21.67 -12.59
CA ILE A 357 -19.02 -21.44 -12.49
C ILE A 357 -18.34 -21.89 -13.79
N THR A 358 -17.49 -21.02 -14.34
CA THR A 358 -16.57 -21.30 -15.45
C THR A 358 -15.13 -21.10 -15.01
N PHE A 359 -14.21 -21.89 -15.56
CA PHE A 359 -12.76 -21.79 -15.31
C PHE A 359 -12.01 -21.38 -16.57
N GLU A 360 -12.70 -20.73 -17.50
CA GLU A 360 -12.11 -20.15 -18.70
C GLU A 360 -11.38 -18.86 -18.32
N THR A 361 -10.17 -18.68 -18.86
CA THR A 361 -9.35 -17.47 -18.68
C THR A 361 -9.52 -16.51 -19.84
#